data_21246bdbba515d0f54d0a71104e2d93b
#
_entry.id   21246bdbba515d0f54d0a71104e2d93b
#
_cell.length_a   1.000
_cell.length_b   1.000
_cell.length_c   1.000
_cell.angle_alpha   90.00
_cell.angle_beta   90.00
_cell.angle_gamma   90.00
#
_symmetry.space_group_name_H-M   'P 1'
#
loop_
_entity.id
_entity.type
_entity.pdbx_description
1 polymer ?
#
loop_
_entity_poly.entity_id
_entity_poly.type
_entity_poly.pdbx_seq_one_letter_code
_entity_poly.pdbx_strand_id
1 'polypeptide(L)'
;MVGRTEQRIYELIKPWCGRSWLTRRTPELTGETSLNMTLNLDPEDTAELLVTLFKEFGLNPGDVDLNVYYPRRRGEEIPLTINMLVSSVRAGKWLYKGSAWKTEIIPR
;
A
#
# COMPACT_ATOMS: atom_id res chain seq x y z
N MET A 1 -15.64 -13.02 2.92
CA MET A 1 -15.46 -12.57 4.31
C MET A 1 -14.06 -12.02 4.49
N VAL A 2 -13.96 -10.87 5.11
CA VAL A 2 -12.68 -10.21 5.32
C VAL A 2 -12.03 -10.74 6.60
N GLY A 3 -10.76 -11.11 6.53
CA GLY A 3 -10.05 -11.58 7.70
C GLY A 3 -9.69 -10.43 8.65
N ARG A 4 -9.26 -10.79 9.85
CA ARG A 4 -8.89 -9.81 10.86
C ARG A 4 -7.76 -8.91 10.41
N THR A 5 -6.75 -9.49 9.81
CA THR A 5 -5.60 -8.73 9.32
C THR A 5 -6.03 -7.71 8.29
N GLU A 6 -6.83 -8.16 7.34
CA GLU A 6 -7.30 -7.30 6.27
C GLU A 6 -8.17 -6.18 6.83
N GLN A 7 -9.04 -6.51 7.76
CA GLN A 7 -9.92 -5.54 8.40
C GLN A 7 -9.10 -4.47 9.10
N ARG A 8 -8.06 -4.89 9.83
CA ARG A 8 -7.23 -3.95 10.56
C ARG A 8 -6.48 -3.02 9.62
N ILE A 9 -6.02 -3.55 8.49
CA ILE A 9 -5.33 -2.74 7.51
C ILE A 9 -6.27 -1.69 6.94
N TYR A 10 -7.51 -2.08 6.63
CA TYR A 10 -8.49 -1.10 6.18
C TYR A 10 -8.70 -0.01 7.21
N GLU A 11 -8.77 -0.37 8.48
CA GLU A 11 -8.98 0.61 9.54
C GLU A 11 -7.83 1.60 9.63
N LEU A 12 -6.62 1.13 9.42
CA LEU A 12 -5.46 2.01 9.47
C LEU A 12 -5.40 2.96 8.26
N ILE A 13 -5.95 2.52 7.13
CA ILE A 13 -5.94 3.34 5.93
C ILE A 13 -7.06 4.36 5.90
N LYS A 14 -8.19 4.04 6.51
CA LYS A 14 -9.37 4.89 6.45
C LYS A 14 -9.14 6.35 6.80
N PRO A 15 -8.36 6.68 7.86
CA PRO A 15 -8.14 8.09 8.19
C PRO A 15 -7.51 8.87 7.05
N TRP A 16 -6.72 8.21 6.22
CA TRP A 16 -6.09 8.88 5.10
C TRP A 16 -7.06 9.10 3.95
N CYS A 17 -8.09 8.25 3.85
CA CYS A 17 -9.13 8.40 2.84
C CYS A 17 -10.14 9.48 3.23
N GLY A 18 -10.32 9.70 4.51
CA GLY A 18 -11.36 10.57 5.02
C GLY A 18 -11.17 12.04 4.74
N ARG A 19 -10.09 12.40 4.06
CA ARG A 19 -9.87 13.79 3.72
C ARG A 19 -10.86 14.30 2.68
N SER A 20 -11.57 13.43 2.03
CA SER A 20 -12.60 13.84 1.09
C SER A 20 -13.88 14.20 1.80
N TRP A 21 -13.77 15.04 2.79
CA TRP A 21 -14.94 15.44 3.56
C TRP A 21 -15.99 16.11 2.69
N LEU A 22 -15.58 16.65 1.56
CA LEU A 22 -16.51 17.30 0.64
C LEU A 22 -17.56 16.34 0.11
N THR A 23 -17.19 15.11 -0.11
CA THR A 23 -18.13 14.11 -0.59
C THR A 23 -18.85 13.40 0.52
N ARG A 24 -18.35 13.51 1.73
CA ARG A 24 -18.89 12.83 2.90
C ARG A 24 -18.95 11.33 2.72
N ARG A 25 -18.20 10.81 1.78
CA ARG A 25 -18.15 9.38 1.55
C ARG A 25 -16.74 8.90 1.69
N THR A 26 -16.58 7.83 2.44
CA THR A 26 -15.33 7.13 2.50
C THR A 26 -15.27 6.23 1.27
N PRO A 27 -14.19 6.28 0.49
CA PRO A 27 -14.08 5.36 -0.62
C PRO A 27 -14.18 3.92 -0.13
N GLU A 28 -14.82 3.10 -0.94
CA GLU A 28 -14.91 1.69 -0.61
C GLU A 28 -13.57 1.05 -0.85
N LEU A 29 -12.97 0.52 0.21
CA LEU A 29 -11.66 -0.08 0.11
C LEU A 29 -11.78 -1.56 -0.24
N THR A 30 -11.02 -1.97 -1.23
CA THR A 30 -10.92 -3.38 -1.61
C THR A 30 -9.45 -3.75 -1.68
N GLY A 31 -9.20 -5.05 -1.87
CA GLY A 31 -7.81 -5.48 -2.02
C GLY A 31 -7.10 -4.88 -3.21
N GLU A 32 -7.86 -4.47 -4.22
CA GLU A 32 -7.27 -3.90 -5.43
C GLU A 32 -7.08 -2.39 -5.34
N THR A 33 -7.58 -1.77 -4.28
CA THR A 33 -7.36 -0.34 -4.08
C THR A 33 -5.87 -0.08 -3.91
N SER A 34 -5.33 0.87 -4.66
CA SER A 34 -3.92 1.22 -4.54
C SER A 34 -3.77 2.55 -3.83
N LEU A 35 -2.76 2.63 -2.97
CA LEU A 35 -2.52 3.85 -2.20
C LEU A 35 -2.07 4.99 -3.10
N ASN A 36 -1.26 4.68 -4.10
CA ASN A 36 -0.69 5.71 -4.94
C ASN A 36 -1.57 6.06 -6.14
N MET A 37 -2.35 5.11 -6.65
CA MET A 37 -3.10 5.37 -7.88
C MET A 37 -4.58 5.56 -7.62
N THR A 38 -5.18 4.73 -6.77
CA THR A 38 -6.61 4.85 -6.49
C THR A 38 -6.89 5.97 -5.49
N LEU A 39 -6.15 5.96 -4.38
CA LEU A 39 -6.34 6.95 -3.33
C LEU A 39 -5.52 8.20 -3.56
N ASN A 40 -4.56 8.10 -4.44
CA ASN A 40 -3.74 9.23 -4.85
C ASN A 40 -3.03 9.90 -3.67
N LEU A 41 -2.59 9.10 -2.72
CA LEU A 41 -1.81 9.61 -1.60
C LEU A 41 -0.44 10.03 -2.11
N ASP A 42 0.08 11.12 -1.57
CA ASP A 42 1.42 11.52 -1.98
C ASP A 42 2.47 10.67 -1.26
N PRO A 43 3.74 10.76 -1.70
CA PRO A 43 4.76 9.88 -1.12
C PRO A 43 4.94 10.05 0.38
N GLU A 44 4.81 11.25 0.89
CA GLU A 44 5.00 11.50 2.31
C GLU A 44 3.89 10.86 3.13
N ASP A 45 2.66 10.99 2.67
CA ASP A 45 1.53 10.39 3.36
C ASP A 45 1.62 8.88 3.32
N THR A 46 2.02 8.34 2.16
CA THR A 46 2.16 6.90 2.03
C THR A 46 3.26 6.38 2.95
N ALA A 47 4.37 7.09 3.04
CA ALA A 47 5.46 6.69 3.93
C ALA A 47 4.99 6.65 5.38
N GLU A 48 4.26 7.67 5.78
CA GLU A 48 3.76 7.75 7.15
C GLU A 48 2.80 6.62 7.46
N LEU A 49 1.90 6.36 6.54
CA LEU A 49 0.94 5.27 6.69
C LEU A 49 1.66 3.94 6.80
N LEU A 50 2.67 3.72 5.94
CA LEU A 50 3.41 2.47 5.97
C LEU A 50 4.18 2.29 7.28
N VAL A 51 4.74 3.37 7.80
CA VAL A 51 5.43 3.29 9.09
C VAL A 51 4.46 2.83 10.17
N THR A 52 3.30 3.44 10.22
CA THR A 52 2.30 3.10 11.23
C THR A 52 1.85 1.65 11.09
N LEU A 53 1.55 1.26 9.85
CA LEU A 53 1.01 -0.06 9.57
C LEU A 53 2.06 -1.14 9.84
N PHE A 54 3.27 -0.94 9.33
CA PHE A 54 4.32 -1.94 9.49
C PHE A 54 4.75 -2.07 10.94
N LYS A 55 4.76 -0.98 11.68
CA LYS A 55 5.07 -1.05 13.10
C LYS A 55 4.10 -1.92 13.85
N GLU A 56 2.83 -1.78 13.51
CA GLU A 56 1.82 -2.56 14.19
C GLU A 56 1.97 -4.05 13.94
N PHE A 57 2.41 -4.43 12.74
CA PHE A 57 2.52 -5.83 12.36
C PHE A 57 3.95 -6.36 12.39
N GLY A 58 4.88 -5.57 12.88
CA GLY A 58 6.26 -6.05 13.05
C GLY A 58 7.08 -6.10 11.78
N LEU A 59 6.69 -5.35 10.76
CA LEU A 59 7.47 -5.29 9.54
C LEU A 59 8.35 -4.05 9.52
N ASN A 60 9.36 -4.06 8.68
CA ASN A 60 10.27 -2.94 8.53
C ASN A 60 9.80 -2.05 7.38
N PRO A 61 9.34 -0.82 7.67
CA PRO A 61 8.88 0.05 6.58
C PRO A 61 9.99 0.44 5.61
N GLY A 62 11.25 0.35 6.04
CA GLY A 62 12.36 0.62 5.15
C GLY A 62 12.53 -0.38 4.03
N ASP A 63 11.84 -1.52 4.12
CA ASP A 63 11.90 -2.51 3.05
C ASP A 63 11.09 -2.09 1.82
N VAL A 64 10.22 -1.10 1.95
CA VAL A 64 9.41 -0.63 0.83
C VAL A 64 10.17 0.47 0.09
N ASP A 65 10.42 0.25 -1.18
CA ASP A 65 11.07 1.25 -2.02
C ASP A 65 10.00 2.11 -2.67
N LEU A 66 9.80 3.30 -2.11
CA LEU A 66 8.76 4.19 -2.62
C LEU A 66 9.04 4.68 -4.03
N ASN A 67 10.29 4.63 -4.45
CA ASN A 67 10.61 5.06 -5.82
C ASN A 67 9.97 4.14 -6.86
N VAL A 68 9.64 2.92 -6.48
CA VAL A 68 8.96 1.99 -7.37
C VAL A 68 7.53 2.46 -7.63
N TYR A 69 6.90 3.02 -6.61
CA TYR A 69 5.50 3.41 -6.67
C TYR A 69 5.31 4.87 -7.00
N TYR A 70 6.35 5.67 -6.83
CA TYR A 70 6.34 7.10 -7.14
C TYR A 70 7.57 7.43 -7.98
N PRO A 71 7.66 6.89 -9.20
CA PRO A 71 8.83 7.12 -10.03
C PRO A 71 8.84 8.54 -10.55
N ARG A 72 10.02 8.97 -11.00
CA ARG A 72 10.16 10.30 -11.56
C ARG A 72 9.42 10.43 -12.88
N ARG A 73 9.32 9.34 -13.62
CA ARG A 73 8.66 9.36 -14.92
C ARG A 73 7.22 8.95 -14.76
N ARG A 74 6.35 9.76 -15.32
CA ARG A 74 4.95 9.43 -15.34
C ARG A 74 4.69 8.22 -16.23
N GLY A 75 3.73 7.43 -15.84
CA GLY A 75 3.36 6.26 -16.61
C GLY A 75 4.12 5.02 -16.23
N GLU A 76 5.10 5.15 -15.34
CA GLU A 76 5.84 3.99 -14.88
C GLU A 76 5.44 3.58 -13.47
N GLU A 77 4.40 4.20 -12.95
CA GLU A 77 3.92 3.87 -11.61
C GLU A 77 3.40 2.45 -11.54
N ILE A 78 3.70 1.81 -10.43
CA ILE A 78 3.18 0.48 -10.16
C ILE A 78 2.23 0.61 -8.99
N PRO A 79 1.03 0.00 -9.06
CA PRO A 79 0.08 0.15 -7.96
C PRO A 79 0.58 -0.49 -6.69
N LEU A 80 0.48 0.27 -5.60
CA LEU A 80 0.76 -0.25 -4.26
C LEU A 80 -0.58 -0.59 -3.65
N THR A 81 -1.01 -1.83 -3.83
CA THR A 81 -2.35 -2.24 -3.49
C THR A 81 -2.45 -2.73 -2.05
N ILE A 82 -3.66 -2.72 -1.55
CA ILE A 82 -3.92 -3.24 -0.22
C ILE A 82 -3.63 -4.74 -0.17
N ASN A 83 -3.90 -5.46 -1.25
CA ASN A 83 -3.55 -6.88 -1.31
C ASN A 83 -2.07 -7.12 -1.06
N MET A 84 -1.21 -6.25 -1.58
CA MET A 84 0.21 -6.37 -1.34
C MET A 84 0.55 -6.22 0.12
N LEU A 85 -0.12 -5.28 0.79
CA LEU A 85 0.08 -5.08 2.22
C LEU A 85 -0.41 -6.29 3.02
N VAL A 86 -1.58 -6.79 2.67
CA VAL A 86 -2.14 -7.94 3.37
C VAL A 86 -1.24 -9.16 3.22
N SER A 87 -0.78 -9.41 1.99
CA SER A 87 0.08 -10.56 1.74
C SER A 87 1.38 -10.47 2.52
N SER A 88 1.95 -9.28 2.56
CA SER A 88 3.21 -9.07 3.27
C SER A 88 3.05 -9.22 4.77
N VAL A 89 1.96 -8.67 5.32
CA VAL A 89 1.70 -8.81 6.75
C VAL A 89 1.51 -10.27 7.12
N ARG A 90 0.79 -11.02 6.30
CA ARG A 90 0.58 -12.44 6.55
C ARG A 90 1.87 -13.24 6.46
N ALA A 91 2.76 -12.82 5.57
CA ALA A 91 4.06 -13.49 5.41
C ALA A 91 5.05 -13.07 6.49
N GLY A 92 4.79 -11.98 7.19
CA GLY A 92 5.70 -11.48 8.21
C GLY A 92 6.87 -10.69 7.65
N LYS A 93 6.82 -10.34 6.37
CA LYS A 93 7.88 -9.57 5.73
C LYS A 93 7.33 -8.95 4.47
N TRP A 94 7.98 -7.86 4.03
CA TRP A 94 7.61 -7.24 2.76
C TRP A 94 8.02 -8.15 1.61
N LEU A 95 7.04 -8.52 0.78
CA LEU A 95 7.26 -9.48 -0.29
C LEU A 95 7.71 -8.86 -1.60
N TYR A 96 7.64 -7.55 -1.73
CA TYR A 96 7.84 -6.87 -3.01
C TYR A 96 9.04 -5.96 -2.98
N LYS A 97 10.12 -6.41 -2.37
CA LYS A 97 11.32 -5.60 -2.21
C LYS A 97 11.89 -5.15 -3.54
N GLY A 98 12.15 -3.86 -3.61
CA GLY A 98 12.78 -3.27 -4.78
C GLY A 98 12.07 -3.68 -6.04
N SER A 99 12.82 -4.08 -7.03
CA SER A 99 12.25 -4.56 -8.27
C SER A 99 12.36 -6.06 -8.46
N ALA A 100 12.61 -6.78 -7.37
CA ALA A 100 12.79 -8.24 -7.48
C ALA A 100 11.56 -8.91 -8.04
N TRP A 101 10.38 -8.50 -7.60
CA TRP A 101 9.14 -9.12 -8.08
C TRP A 101 8.90 -8.78 -9.55
N LYS A 102 9.34 -7.61 -9.99
CA LYS A 102 9.23 -7.24 -11.39
C LYS A 102 10.07 -8.16 -12.25
N THR A 103 11.26 -8.45 -11.76
CA THR A 103 12.17 -9.32 -12.49
C THR A 103 11.57 -10.71 -12.66
N GLU A 104 10.89 -11.18 -11.66
CA GLU A 104 10.26 -12.49 -11.72
C GLU A 104 9.12 -12.55 -12.71
N ILE A 105 8.45 -11.42 -12.90
CA ILE A 105 7.34 -11.38 -13.82
C ILE A 105 7.80 -11.42 -15.27
N ILE A 106 8.97 -10.89 -15.54
CA ILE A 106 9.48 -10.83 -16.90
C ILE A 106 9.97 -12.21 -17.30
N PRO A 107 9.37 -12.79 -18.33
CA PRO A 107 9.84 -14.11 -18.78
C PRO A 107 11.21 -14.01 -19.38
N ARG A 108 11.92 -15.05 -19.25
CA ARG A 108 13.28 -15.12 -19.80
C ARG A 108 13.32 -15.93 -21.03
#